data_2886c653dd99dc60b8ab566381d61fb2
#
_entry.id   2886c653dd99dc60b8ab566381d61fb2
#
_cell.length_a   1.000
_cell.length_b   1.000
_cell.length_c   1.000
_cell.angle_alpha   90.00
_cell.angle_beta   90.00
_cell.angle_gamma   90.00
#
_symmetry.space_group_name_H-M   'P 1'
#
loop_
_entity.id
_entity.type
_entity.pdbx_description
1 polymer ?
#
loop_
_entity_poly.entity_id
_entity_poly.type
_entity_poly.pdbx_seq_one_letter_code
_entity_poly.pdbx_strand_id
1 'polypeptide(L)'
;MLKTYNILKRHFTSSLKESLEENNKSSEFDNFRKNIIVPSSKEEFGDYQSNISLILSKCYGKNPKIIASEIIKLVKKNKEIIDIVESLEVAGPGFINISVKKNIFVEKLIENLKCQRVGIPLAYSENDKDINKKIIVDFSSPNIAKEMHVGHLRSTIIGDSISRIYELRGYDVLRINHVGDWGTQFGMLIAYLKDEFPKNLNNISEIEIGDLVSFYKKSKIKFDNQPEFQKKAREEVIKLQSGNKDSIAAWKLLCNQSRKEFDLIYKVLNIKIEERGESFYNPFLKSIVEELKLKNIAVEDDGAQCVFLEGLTNKEGGSLPLIIQKKDGGYNYATTDLAAIKYRFSEKGIGDGAKKIIYVTDQGQSNHFYGVFQVANKAKWIPENCEVIHVPFGLVQGNDGKKLKTREGKTIRLKDLLTESINRAKEDLLVRISSEKRNEDNNFIDKTSEVIGIGAVKYADLSQNRITNYQFSFDKMLALNGNTAPYLLYTLVRIAGINRKNDLKEDNFNTDYITFENLYEWKLLKKLLKYDETIISIENDLMPNRLCNYLFELCQTFNRFYDQLPILKSDKQTKNSRLALCSLTEKTLRLSLNLLGIETLEKM
;
A
#
# COMPACT_ATOMS: atom_id res chain seq x y z
N MET A 1 -5.02 -6.61 20.43
CA MET A 1 -3.98 -6.83 21.48
C MET A 1 -3.01 -5.68 21.66
N LEU A 2 -2.95 -4.73 20.74
CA LEU A 2 -2.03 -3.58 20.82
C LEU A 2 -2.10 -2.80 22.17
N LYS A 3 -3.32 -2.54 22.68
CA LYS A 3 -3.47 -1.87 23.99
C LYS A 3 -2.77 -2.64 25.11
N THR A 4 -2.96 -3.96 25.18
CA THR A 4 -2.30 -4.86 26.15
C THR A 4 -0.78 -4.84 25.99
N TYR A 5 -0.28 -4.97 24.75
CA TYR A 5 1.14 -4.85 24.44
C TYR A 5 1.74 -3.51 24.87
N ASN A 6 1.04 -2.40 24.60
CA ASN A 6 1.50 -1.07 24.98
C ASN A 6 1.55 -0.88 26.51
N ILE A 7 0.59 -1.44 27.25
CA ILE A 7 0.60 -1.44 28.72
C ILE A 7 1.82 -2.23 29.21
N LEU A 8 2.01 -3.45 28.74
CA LEU A 8 3.18 -4.27 29.09
C LEU A 8 4.48 -3.52 28.78
N LYS A 9 4.62 -3.01 27.56
CA LYS A 9 5.82 -2.28 27.13
C LYS A 9 6.11 -1.07 28.02
N ARG A 10 5.08 -0.28 28.37
CA ARG A 10 5.23 0.89 29.23
C ARG A 10 5.75 0.50 30.62
N HIS A 11 5.15 -0.51 31.25
CA HIS A 11 5.54 -0.91 32.60
C HIS A 11 6.90 -1.60 32.67
N PHE A 12 7.23 -2.46 31.69
CA PHE A 12 8.57 -3.03 31.59
C PHE A 12 9.63 -1.97 31.28
N THR A 13 9.30 -0.95 30.48
CA THR A 13 10.20 0.20 30.23
C THR A 13 10.42 1.02 31.49
N SER A 14 9.37 1.26 32.29
CA SER A 14 9.48 1.94 33.59
C SER A 14 10.33 1.16 34.56
N SER A 15 10.12 -0.18 34.66
CA SER A 15 10.93 -1.04 35.52
C SER A 15 12.40 -1.14 35.07
N LEU A 16 12.66 -1.07 33.74
CA LEU A 16 14.02 -0.94 33.23
C LEU A 16 14.67 0.36 33.73
N LYS A 17 13.96 1.48 33.64
CA LYS A 17 14.47 2.78 34.08
C LYS A 17 14.77 2.78 35.56
N GLU A 18 13.82 2.30 36.41
CA GLU A 18 14.00 2.17 37.86
C GLU A 18 15.21 1.30 38.21
N SER A 19 15.35 0.13 37.58
CA SER A 19 16.49 -0.76 37.80
C SER A 19 17.84 -0.16 37.39
N LEU A 20 17.89 0.63 36.30
CA LEU A 20 19.12 1.33 35.89
C LEU A 20 19.49 2.48 36.83
N GLU A 21 18.49 3.21 37.36
CA GLU A 21 18.69 4.26 38.36
C GLU A 21 19.26 3.68 39.66
N GLU A 22 18.68 2.60 40.18
CA GLU A 22 19.14 1.90 41.39
C GLU A 22 20.59 1.38 41.26
N ASN A 23 21.03 1.04 40.04
CA ASN A 23 22.38 0.56 39.77
C ASN A 23 23.33 1.62 39.17
N ASN A 24 22.99 2.91 39.22
CA ASN A 24 23.78 4.04 38.71
C ASN A 24 24.19 3.91 37.22
N LYS A 25 23.26 3.40 36.38
CA LYS A 25 23.47 3.15 34.95
C LYS A 25 22.43 3.86 34.06
N SER A 26 21.85 4.96 34.50
CA SER A 26 20.78 5.69 33.78
C SER A 26 21.15 6.12 32.36
N SER A 27 22.45 6.38 32.08
CA SER A 27 22.95 6.72 30.74
C SER A 27 22.75 5.59 29.70
N GLU A 28 22.58 4.35 30.13
CA GLU A 28 22.39 3.19 29.24
C GLU A 28 20.94 2.99 28.80
N PHE A 29 19.98 3.78 29.33
CA PHE A 29 18.56 3.59 29.07
C PHE A 29 18.21 3.59 27.59
N ASP A 30 18.71 4.55 26.82
CA ASP A 30 18.39 4.67 25.39
C ASP A 30 18.92 3.50 24.56
N ASN A 31 20.02 2.88 24.98
CA ASN A 31 20.59 1.69 24.36
C ASN A 31 19.70 0.45 24.58
N PHE A 32 19.03 0.36 25.72
CA PHE A 32 18.34 -0.86 26.16
C PHE A 32 16.82 -0.82 25.95
N ARG A 33 16.18 0.33 25.76
CA ARG A 33 14.72 0.47 25.64
C ARG A 33 14.09 -0.16 24.38
N LYS A 34 14.90 -0.60 23.39
CA LYS A 34 14.40 -1.22 22.17
C LYS A 34 14.10 -2.71 22.41
N ASN A 35 12.93 -3.15 21.90
CA ASN A 35 12.52 -4.58 21.93
C ASN A 35 12.48 -5.22 23.32
N ILE A 36 12.10 -4.49 24.35
CA ILE A 36 12.00 -5.00 25.74
C ILE A 36 10.96 -6.12 25.84
N ILE A 37 9.84 -5.98 25.12
CA ILE A 37 8.77 -6.97 25.02
C ILE A 37 8.64 -7.37 23.55
N VAL A 38 8.55 -8.66 23.33
CA VAL A 38 8.30 -9.27 22.00
C VAL A 38 7.20 -10.31 22.10
N PRO A 39 6.41 -10.55 21.05
CA PRO A 39 5.51 -11.72 21.00
C PRO A 39 6.31 -13.01 21.18
N SER A 40 5.75 -13.97 21.90
CA SER A 40 6.39 -15.27 22.08
C SER A 40 6.48 -16.04 20.76
N SER A 41 7.60 -16.73 20.56
CA SER A 41 7.82 -17.57 19.38
C SER A 41 7.09 -18.92 19.47
N LYS A 42 6.77 -19.39 20.69
CA LYS A 42 6.06 -20.63 20.98
C LYS A 42 5.03 -20.41 22.08
N GLU A 43 3.92 -21.17 22.01
CA GLU A 43 2.83 -21.09 22.99
C GLU A 43 3.27 -21.44 24.42
N GLU A 44 4.22 -22.36 24.57
CA GLU A 44 4.80 -22.76 25.86
C GLU A 44 5.52 -21.63 26.61
N PHE A 45 5.86 -20.55 25.91
CA PHE A 45 6.53 -19.37 26.47
C PHE A 45 5.54 -18.22 26.80
N GLY A 46 4.24 -18.50 26.84
CA GLY A 46 3.20 -17.51 27.07
C GLY A 46 2.86 -16.70 25.81
N ASP A 47 2.24 -15.53 26.00
CA ASP A 47 1.80 -14.65 24.90
C ASP A 47 2.88 -13.66 24.46
N TYR A 48 3.67 -13.19 25.43
CA TYR A 48 4.81 -12.28 25.21
C TYR A 48 6.02 -12.75 25.99
N GLN A 49 7.18 -12.24 25.60
CA GLN A 49 8.45 -12.53 26.25
C GLN A 49 9.27 -11.25 26.41
N SER A 50 9.95 -11.09 27.54
CA SER A 50 10.91 -10.02 27.77
C SER A 50 12.33 -10.58 27.92
N ASN A 51 13.28 -9.94 27.25
CA ASN A 51 14.71 -10.24 27.32
C ASN A 51 15.50 -9.22 28.16
N ILE A 52 14.80 -8.34 28.88
CA ILE A 52 15.38 -7.23 29.64
C ILE A 52 16.47 -7.68 30.62
N SER A 53 16.26 -8.81 31.30
CA SER A 53 17.21 -9.39 32.27
C SER A 53 18.52 -9.83 31.64
N LEU A 54 18.48 -10.34 30.39
CA LEU A 54 19.69 -10.73 29.64
C LEU A 54 20.51 -9.51 29.23
N ILE A 55 19.82 -8.41 28.88
CA ILE A 55 20.45 -7.14 28.55
C ILE A 55 21.13 -6.55 29.79
N LEU A 56 20.39 -6.46 30.90
CA LEU A 56 20.90 -5.92 32.17
C LEU A 56 21.99 -6.76 32.81
N SER A 57 21.98 -8.10 32.60
CA SER A 57 23.01 -9.00 33.08
C SER A 57 24.40 -8.62 32.56
N LYS A 58 24.49 -8.26 31.28
CA LYS A 58 25.75 -7.78 30.69
C LYS A 58 26.21 -6.45 31.29
N CYS A 59 25.25 -5.60 31.66
CA CYS A 59 25.52 -4.28 32.23
C CYS A 59 25.94 -4.36 33.71
N TYR A 60 25.28 -5.26 34.49
CA TYR A 60 25.50 -5.38 35.93
C TYR A 60 26.52 -6.44 36.36
N GLY A 61 26.87 -7.35 35.46
CA GLY A 61 27.71 -8.52 35.80
C GLY A 61 27.01 -9.51 36.75
N LYS A 62 25.66 -9.44 36.85
CA LYS A 62 24.84 -10.29 37.73
C LYS A 62 24.17 -11.44 36.95
N ASN A 63 23.77 -12.50 37.66
CA ASN A 63 23.02 -13.59 37.05
C ASN A 63 21.69 -13.11 36.49
N PRO A 64 21.39 -13.37 35.20
CA PRO A 64 20.17 -12.86 34.55
C PRO A 64 18.88 -13.39 35.18
N LYS A 65 18.87 -14.58 35.78
CA LYS A 65 17.71 -15.13 36.51
C LYS A 65 17.37 -14.30 37.75
N ILE A 66 18.40 -13.83 38.47
CA ILE A 66 18.20 -12.96 39.63
C ILE A 66 17.59 -11.63 39.18
N ILE A 67 18.15 -11.01 38.14
CA ILE A 67 17.64 -9.76 37.56
C ILE A 67 16.22 -9.95 37.05
N ALA A 68 15.89 -11.07 36.38
CA ALA A 68 14.54 -11.37 35.94
C ALA A 68 13.53 -11.40 37.13
N SER A 69 13.93 -12.02 38.26
CA SER A 69 13.09 -12.04 39.45
C SER A 69 12.90 -10.66 40.08
N GLU A 70 13.94 -9.83 40.07
CA GLU A 70 13.86 -8.43 40.54
C GLU A 70 12.91 -7.61 39.65
N ILE A 71 13.05 -7.69 38.33
CA ILE A 71 12.16 -7.00 37.38
C ILE A 71 10.71 -7.47 37.53
N ILE A 72 10.44 -8.77 37.70
CA ILE A 72 9.09 -9.28 37.95
C ILE A 72 8.49 -8.66 39.22
N LYS A 73 9.28 -8.50 40.28
CA LYS A 73 8.80 -7.85 41.52
C LYS A 73 8.44 -6.38 41.28
N LEU A 74 9.26 -5.64 40.51
CA LEU A 74 8.99 -4.25 40.15
C LEU A 74 7.71 -4.12 39.32
N VAL A 75 7.60 -4.91 38.26
CA VAL A 75 6.45 -4.90 37.35
C VAL A 75 5.14 -5.26 38.09
N LYS A 76 5.17 -6.25 39.00
CA LYS A 76 4.02 -6.68 39.82
C LYS A 76 3.53 -5.65 40.85
N LYS A 77 4.28 -4.59 41.12
CA LYS A 77 3.78 -3.48 41.97
C LYS A 77 2.63 -2.72 41.32
N ASN A 78 2.50 -2.83 40.00
CA ASN A 78 1.53 -2.06 39.23
C ASN A 78 0.19 -2.81 39.08
N LYS A 79 -0.92 -2.17 39.48
CA LYS A 79 -2.26 -2.74 39.41
C LYS A 79 -2.67 -3.09 37.99
N GLU A 80 -2.36 -2.24 36.98
CA GLU A 80 -2.70 -2.54 35.58
C GLU A 80 -2.06 -3.85 35.07
N ILE A 81 -0.85 -4.19 35.54
CA ILE A 81 -0.21 -5.47 35.20
C ILE A 81 -0.96 -6.62 35.86
N ILE A 82 -1.30 -6.49 37.15
CA ILE A 82 -2.05 -7.52 37.87
C ILE A 82 -3.40 -7.78 37.21
N ASP A 83 -4.04 -6.74 36.71
CA ASP A 83 -5.35 -6.85 36.06
C ASP A 83 -5.30 -7.60 34.71
N ILE A 84 -4.20 -7.51 33.94
CA ILE A 84 -4.09 -8.08 32.60
C ILE A 84 -3.23 -9.37 32.50
N VAL A 85 -2.30 -9.57 33.45
CA VAL A 85 -1.34 -10.68 33.38
C VAL A 85 -1.79 -11.84 34.29
N GLU A 86 -1.79 -13.04 33.75
CA GLU A 86 -2.02 -14.30 34.48
C GLU A 86 -0.76 -14.73 35.19
N SER A 87 0.35 -14.84 34.44
CA SER A 87 1.63 -15.26 35.02
C SER A 87 2.82 -14.49 34.43
N LEU A 88 3.84 -14.30 35.27
CA LEU A 88 5.19 -13.85 34.91
C LEU A 88 6.18 -14.87 35.43
N GLU A 89 6.90 -15.54 34.52
CA GLU A 89 7.76 -16.65 34.85
C GLU A 89 9.17 -16.46 34.30
N VAL A 90 10.19 -16.77 35.11
CA VAL A 90 11.58 -16.77 34.64
C VAL A 90 11.85 -18.07 33.88
N ALA A 91 12.28 -17.97 32.64
CA ALA A 91 12.53 -19.11 31.76
C ALA A 91 13.96 -19.10 31.18
N GLY A 92 14.47 -20.32 30.94
CA GLY A 92 15.77 -20.51 30.29
C GLY A 92 16.91 -19.76 30.99
N PRO A 93 17.74 -19.01 30.23
CA PRO A 93 18.86 -18.24 30.77
C PRO A 93 18.47 -16.99 31.54
N GLY A 94 17.17 -16.62 31.57
CA GLY A 94 16.67 -15.43 32.24
C GLY A 94 15.62 -14.67 31.46
N PHE A 95 15.00 -15.25 30.44
CA PHE A 95 13.81 -14.65 29.83
C PHE A 95 12.67 -14.55 30.82
N ILE A 96 11.80 -13.55 30.66
CA ILE A 96 10.55 -13.43 31.40
C ILE A 96 9.41 -13.77 30.43
N ASN A 97 8.77 -14.91 30.65
CA ASN A 97 7.58 -15.32 29.91
C ASN A 97 6.36 -14.63 30.53
N ILE A 98 5.47 -14.13 29.68
CA ILE A 98 4.30 -13.33 30.08
C ILE A 98 3.06 -13.99 29.50
N SER A 99 2.17 -14.48 30.36
CA SER A 99 0.85 -14.99 29.98
C SER A 99 -0.22 -13.98 30.32
N VAL A 100 -1.07 -13.65 29.37
CA VAL A 100 -2.20 -12.70 29.54
C VAL A 100 -3.43 -13.49 30.00
N LYS A 101 -4.24 -12.90 30.87
CA LYS A 101 -5.47 -13.52 31.37
C LYS A 101 -6.44 -13.84 30.22
N LYS A 102 -7.03 -15.03 30.26
CA LYS A 102 -7.95 -15.53 29.22
C LYS A 102 -9.16 -14.62 28.98
N ASN A 103 -9.71 -14.01 30.04
CA ASN A 103 -10.83 -13.09 29.91
C ASN A 103 -10.50 -11.85 29.05
N ILE A 104 -9.25 -11.35 29.09
CA ILE A 104 -8.82 -10.21 28.24
C ILE A 104 -8.98 -10.53 26.74
N PHE A 105 -8.65 -11.76 26.34
CA PHE A 105 -8.84 -12.19 24.95
C PHE A 105 -10.32 -12.27 24.57
N VAL A 106 -11.17 -12.79 25.48
CA VAL A 106 -12.62 -12.89 25.23
C VAL A 106 -13.26 -11.51 25.16
N GLU A 107 -12.92 -10.61 26.07
CA GLU A 107 -13.37 -9.22 26.08
C GLU A 107 -12.99 -8.51 24.76
N LYS A 108 -11.74 -8.73 24.28
CA LYS A 108 -11.30 -8.18 22.99
C LYS A 108 -12.01 -8.79 21.79
N LEU A 109 -12.32 -10.08 21.80
CA LEU A 109 -13.16 -10.71 20.78
C LEU A 109 -14.52 -9.98 20.68
N ILE A 110 -15.17 -9.77 21.83
CA ILE A 110 -16.48 -9.14 21.90
C ILE A 110 -16.42 -7.67 21.41
N GLU A 111 -15.40 -6.91 21.85
CA GLU A 111 -15.18 -5.55 21.37
C GLU A 111 -14.99 -5.52 19.83
N ASN A 112 -14.17 -6.42 19.29
CA ASN A 112 -13.87 -6.46 17.87
C ASN A 112 -15.08 -6.89 17.03
N LEU A 113 -15.93 -7.80 17.53
CA LEU A 113 -17.18 -8.18 16.88
C LEU A 113 -18.14 -6.99 16.72
N LYS A 114 -18.19 -6.09 17.70
CA LYS A 114 -19.03 -4.89 17.69
C LYS A 114 -18.41 -3.72 16.91
N CYS A 115 -17.12 -3.81 16.57
CA CYS A 115 -16.39 -2.73 15.92
C CYS A 115 -16.37 -2.90 14.40
N GLN A 116 -16.87 -1.92 13.65
CA GLN A 116 -16.80 -1.93 12.17
C GLN A 116 -15.35 -2.02 11.64
N ARG A 117 -14.39 -1.47 12.37
CA ARG A 117 -12.96 -1.54 12.06
C ARG A 117 -12.27 -2.77 12.65
N VAL A 118 -13.03 -3.73 13.16
CA VAL A 118 -12.49 -5.00 13.72
C VAL A 118 -11.38 -4.76 14.74
N GLY A 119 -11.60 -3.79 15.64
CA GLY A 119 -10.67 -3.45 16.72
C GLY A 119 -9.45 -2.61 16.31
N ILE A 120 -9.35 -2.18 15.05
CA ILE A 120 -8.27 -1.29 14.61
C ILE A 120 -8.54 0.12 15.17
N PRO A 121 -7.58 0.68 15.95
CA PRO A 121 -7.75 2.02 16.52
C PRO A 121 -7.58 3.09 15.44
N LEU A 122 -8.19 4.24 15.62
CA LEU A 122 -7.86 5.45 14.87
C LEU A 122 -6.44 5.92 15.22
N ALA A 123 -5.77 6.57 14.26
CA ALA A 123 -4.46 7.17 14.50
C ALA A 123 -4.54 8.41 15.41
N TYR A 124 -5.69 9.08 15.41
CA TYR A 124 -5.97 10.28 16.17
C TYR A 124 -7.26 10.12 16.98
N SER A 125 -7.34 10.80 18.13
CA SER A 125 -8.57 10.89 18.90
C SER A 125 -9.61 11.76 18.16
N GLU A 126 -10.89 11.51 18.39
CA GLU A 126 -11.98 12.37 17.87
C GLU A 126 -11.88 13.81 18.40
N ASN A 127 -11.24 13.99 19.56
CA ASN A 127 -10.99 15.30 20.18
C ASN A 127 -9.84 16.07 19.52
N ASP A 128 -9.02 15.41 18.69
CA ASP A 128 -7.87 16.03 18.00
C ASP A 128 -8.33 16.74 16.71
N LYS A 129 -9.25 17.71 16.85
CA LYS A 129 -9.85 18.41 15.69
C LYS A 129 -8.86 19.32 14.95
N ASP A 130 -7.85 19.83 15.63
CA ASP A 130 -6.88 20.76 15.09
C ASP A 130 -5.64 20.08 14.46
N ILE A 131 -5.53 18.76 14.56
CA ILE A 131 -4.43 18.03 13.97
C ILE A 131 -4.64 17.88 12.47
N ASN A 132 -3.65 18.32 11.69
CA ASN A 132 -3.62 18.08 10.25
C ASN A 132 -3.41 16.58 9.98
N LYS A 133 -4.44 15.93 9.41
CA LYS A 133 -4.48 14.50 9.11
C LYS A 133 -4.29 14.20 7.62
N LYS A 134 -3.98 15.21 6.80
CA LYS A 134 -3.94 15.07 5.35
C LYS A 134 -2.71 14.36 4.86
N ILE A 135 -2.92 13.28 4.12
CA ILE A 135 -1.87 12.48 3.46
C ILE A 135 -2.13 12.49 1.96
N ILE A 136 -1.09 12.70 1.18
CA ILE A 136 -1.16 12.55 -0.28
C ILE A 136 -0.45 11.24 -0.64
N VAL A 137 -1.13 10.40 -1.43
CA VAL A 137 -0.53 9.22 -2.05
C VAL A 137 -0.56 9.42 -3.56
N ASP A 138 0.63 9.56 -4.15
CA ASP A 138 0.84 9.74 -5.58
C ASP A 138 1.21 8.41 -6.20
N PHE A 139 0.38 7.91 -7.10
CA PHE A 139 0.56 6.59 -7.71
C PHE A 139 -0.09 6.48 -9.09
N SER A 140 0.18 5.39 -9.80
CA SER A 140 -0.22 5.08 -11.17
C SER A 140 0.56 5.89 -12.21
N SER A 141 0.31 7.16 -12.37
CA SER A 141 1.05 8.17 -13.16
C SER A 141 1.44 7.73 -14.57
N PRO A 142 0.48 7.25 -15.39
CA PRO A 142 0.78 6.86 -16.77
C PRO A 142 1.04 8.09 -17.65
N ASN A 143 1.79 7.89 -18.73
CA ASN A 143 1.97 8.92 -19.74
C ASN A 143 0.81 8.90 -20.74
N ILE A 144 0.31 10.08 -21.09
CA ILE A 144 -0.70 10.25 -22.14
C ILE A 144 -0.21 9.65 -23.48
N ALA A 145 -1.13 9.09 -24.24
CA ALA A 145 -0.90 8.41 -25.53
C ALA A 145 0.00 7.17 -25.45
N LYS A 146 0.22 6.61 -24.25
CA LYS A 146 0.88 5.32 -24.04
C LYS A 146 -0.06 4.35 -23.30
N GLU A 147 0.06 3.09 -23.66
CA GLU A 147 -0.70 2.04 -22.97
C GLU A 147 -0.22 1.81 -21.54
N MET A 148 -1.16 1.58 -20.63
CA MET A 148 -0.81 1.08 -19.32
C MET A 148 -0.28 -0.35 -19.44
N HIS A 149 0.76 -0.63 -18.69
CA HIS A 149 1.42 -1.95 -18.63
C HIS A 149 1.55 -2.40 -17.17
N VAL A 150 2.09 -3.58 -16.98
CA VAL A 150 2.24 -4.23 -15.66
C VAL A 150 2.99 -3.36 -14.62
N GLY A 151 3.89 -2.48 -15.05
CA GLY A 151 4.55 -1.54 -14.12
C GLY A 151 3.58 -0.50 -13.56
N HIS A 152 2.63 -0.02 -14.36
CA HIS A 152 1.55 0.86 -13.87
C HIS A 152 0.61 0.09 -12.94
N LEU A 153 0.34 -1.20 -13.18
CA LEU A 153 -0.44 -2.02 -12.27
C LEU A 153 0.16 -2.01 -10.87
N ARG A 154 1.48 -2.28 -10.73
CA ARG A 154 2.16 -2.30 -9.42
C ARG A 154 1.99 -1.00 -8.66
N SER A 155 2.31 0.13 -9.30
CA SER A 155 2.12 1.44 -8.72
C SER A 155 0.68 1.64 -8.23
N THR A 156 -0.30 1.31 -9.09
CA THR A 156 -1.72 1.53 -8.85
C THR A 156 -2.24 0.73 -7.66
N ILE A 157 -1.98 -0.57 -7.60
CA ILE A 157 -2.54 -1.42 -6.53
C ILE A 157 -1.82 -1.26 -5.20
N ILE A 158 -0.51 -1.00 -5.22
CA ILE A 158 0.26 -0.70 -3.99
C ILE A 158 -0.20 0.63 -3.41
N GLY A 159 -0.32 1.68 -4.24
CA GLY A 159 -0.79 2.99 -3.82
C GLY A 159 -2.23 2.97 -3.30
N ASP A 160 -3.13 2.25 -3.97
CA ASP A 160 -4.52 2.08 -3.52
C ASP A 160 -4.60 1.36 -2.17
N SER A 161 -3.85 0.26 -1.99
CA SER A 161 -3.83 -0.48 -0.72
C SER A 161 -3.29 0.38 0.44
N ILE A 162 -2.20 1.11 0.22
CA ILE A 162 -1.66 2.05 1.21
C ILE A 162 -2.70 3.12 1.55
N SER A 163 -3.37 3.70 0.55
CA SER A 163 -4.40 4.72 0.74
C SER A 163 -5.56 4.19 1.60
N ARG A 164 -6.08 3.00 1.29
CA ARG A 164 -7.18 2.36 2.05
C ARG A 164 -6.80 2.09 3.50
N ILE A 165 -5.54 1.72 3.77
CA ILE A 165 -5.05 1.50 5.13
C ILE A 165 -5.01 2.81 5.92
N TYR A 166 -4.51 3.89 5.33
CA TYR A 166 -4.53 5.21 5.96
C TYR A 166 -5.96 5.73 6.20
N GLU A 167 -6.87 5.55 5.24
CA GLU A 167 -8.30 5.88 5.40
C GLU A 167 -8.94 5.11 6.57
N LEU A 168 -8.68 3.79 6.67
CA LEU A 168 -9.15 2.98 7.80
C LEU A 168 -8.64 3.50 9.15
N ARG A 169 -7.42 4.02 9.17
CA ARG A 169 -6.79 4.64 10.35
C ARG A 169 -7.29 6.05 10.66
N GLY A 170 -8.17 6.62 9.81
CA GLY A 170 -8.82 7.92 10.02
C GLY A 170 -8.04 9.12 9.48
N TYR A 171 -7.09 8.91 8.58
CA TYR A 171 -6.43 9.99 7.86
C TYR A 171 -7.32 10.53 6.72
N ASP A 172 -7.15 11.81 6.39
CA ASP A 172 -7.69 12.44 5.18
C ASP A 172 -6.74 12.15 4.02
N VAL A 173 -7.09 11.20 3.15
CA VAL A 173 -6.21 10.73 2.08
C VAL A 173 -6.61 11.33 0.74
N LEU A 174 -5.71 12.11 0.15
CA LEU A 174 -5.80 12.58 -1.23
C LEU A 174 -4.98 11.65 -2.14
N ARG A 175 -5.66 10.97 -3.05
CA ARG A 175 -5.06 10.03 -4.01
C ARG A 175 -4.81 10.76 -5.32
N ILE A 176 -3.55 10.92 -5.71
CA ILE A 176 -3.17 11.68 -6.90
C ILE A 176 -2.62 10.77 -7.99
N ASN A 177 -3.11 10.99 -9.20
CA ASN A 177 -2.58 10.44 -10.44
C ASN A 177 -1.81 11.56 -11.17
N HIS A 178 -0.50 11.58 -11.00
CA HIS A 178 0.38 12.57 -11.64
C HIS A 178 0.70 12.14 -13.07
N VAL A 179 -0.29 12.27 -13.97
CA VAL A 179 -0.13 11.82 -15.36
C VAL A 179 0.89 12.68 -16.12
N GLY A 180 1.67 12.03 -16.99
CA GLY A 180 2.56 12.72 -17.91
C GLY A 180 1.78 13.32 -19.09
N ASP A 181 1.09 14.44 -18.85
CA ASP A 181 0.23 15.11 -19.83
C ASP A 181 0.89 16.34 -20.45
N TRP A 182 2.19 16.54 -20.24
CA TRP A 182 2.94 17.67 -20.78
C TRP A 182 4.29 17.22 -21.35
N GLY A 183 4.90 18.06 -22.19
CA GLY A 183 6.24 17.82 -22.72
C GLY A 183 6.34 17.78 -24.24
N THR A 184 7.55 17.61 -24.74
CA THR A 184 7.89 17.69 -26.17
C THR A 184 7.17 16.64 -27.05
N GLN A 185 6.74 15.52 -26.47
CA GLN A 185 5.97 14.49 -27.19
C GLN A 185 4.63 15.02 -27.73
N PHE A 186 4.02 16.00 -27.06
CA PHE A 186 2.75 16.57 -27.49
C PHE A 186 2.90 17.39 -28.77
N GLY A 187 4.02 18.07 -28.97
CA GLY A 187 4.28 18.74 -30.24
C GLY A 187 4.24 17.79 -31.44
N MET A 188 4.83 16.61 -31.30
CA MET A 188 4.79 15.56 -32.33
C MET A 188 3.36 15.05 -32.58
N LEU A 189 2.60 14.79 -31.51
CA LEU A 189 1.22 14.30 -31.61
C LEU A 189 0.28 15.34 -32.20
N ILE A 190 0.40 16.62 -31.79
CA ILE A 190 -0.40 17.73 -32.30
C ILE A 190 -0.08 17.99 -33.77
N ALA A 191 1.21 18.01 -34.15
CA ALA A 191 1.60 18.17 -35.54
C ALA A 191 1.06 17.03 -36.42
N TYR A 192 1.11 15.80 -35.91
CA TYR A 192 0.56 14.65 -36.63
C TYR A 192 -0.96 14.71 -36.74
N LEU A 193 -1.67 15.12 -35.68
CA LEU A 193 -3.13 15.33 -35.71
C LEU A 193 -3.54 16.35 -36.79
N LYS A 194 -2.82 17.46 -36.85
CA LYS A 194 -3.08 18.51 -37.83
C LYS A 194 -2.78 18.08 -39.28
N ASP A 195 -1.76 17.26 -39.48
CA ASP A 195 -1.43 16.72 -40.80
C ASP A 195 -2.45 15.68 -41.28
N GLU A 196 -2.96 14.80 -40.39
CA GLU A 196 -3.92 13.74 -40.73
C GLU A 196 -5.36 14.28 -40.92
N PHE A 197 -5.72 15.34 -40.17
CA PHE A 197 -7.09 15.91 -40.16
C PHE A 197 -7.10 17.38 -40.53
N PRO A 198 -6.55 17.79 -41.69
CA PRO A 198 -6.43 19.23 -42.04
C PRO A 198 -7.77 19.94 -42.23
N LYS A 199 -8.82 19.20 -42.55
CA LYS A 199 -10.17 19.75 -42.77
C LYS A 199 -10.96 20.00 -41.48
N ASN A 200 -10.53 19.38 -40.37
CA ASN A 200 -11.23 19.40 -39.08
C ASN A 200 -10.59 20.36 -38.07
N LEU A 201 -9.65 21.22 -38.50
CA LEU A 201 -8.94 22.14 -37.61
C LEU A 201 -9.87 23.13 -36.90
N ASN A 202 -11.02 23.47 -37.52
CA ASN A 202 -12.04 24.34 -36.91
C ASN A 202 -12.89 23.62 -35.83
N ASN A 203 -12.94 22.28 -35.84
CA ASN A 203 -13.70 21.45 -34.91
C ASN A 203 -12.84 20.28 -34.39
N ILE A 204 -11.66 20.58 -33.85
CA ILE A 204 -10.68 19.59 -33.37
C ILE A 204 -11.30 18.66 -32.31
N SER A 205 -12.21 19.15 -31.49
CA SER A 205 -12.86 18.34 -30.43
C SER A 205 -13.75 17.21 -30.95
N GLU A 206 -14.14 17.23 -32.22
CA GLU A 206 -15.00 16.21 -32.84
C GLU A 206 -14.20 15.14 -33.61
N ILE A 207 -12.87 15.23 -33.63
CA ILE A 207 -12.01 14.25 -34.32
C ILE A 207 -12.02 12.94 -33.55
N GLU A 208 -12.37 11.86 -34.23
CA GLU A 208 -12.19 10.50 -33.74
C GLU A 208 -10.80 9.97 -34.13
N ILE A 209 -9.89 9.90 -33.15
CA ILE A 209 -8.50 9.46 -33.39
C ILE A 209 -8.42 7.93 -33.58
N GLY A 210 -9.42 7.17 -33.15
CA GLY A 210 -9.37 5.71 -33.12
C GLY A 210 -8.38 5.18 -32.07
N ASP A 211 -7.55 4.20 -32.47
CA ASP A 211 -6.52 3.64 -31.56
C ASP A 211 -5.35 4.64 -31.36
N LEU A 212 -5.33 5.26 -30.19
CA LEU A 212 -4.35 6.30 -29.83
C LEU A 212 -2.90 5.76 -29.81
N VAL A 213 -2.71 4.50 -29.51
CA VAL A 213 -1.37 3.88 -29.51
C VAL A 213 -0.83 3.70 -30.92
N SER A 214 -1.68 3.26 -31.83
CA SER A 214 -1.34 3.22 -33.26
C SER A 214 -1.04 4.62 -33.80
N PHE A 215 -1.84 5.60 -33.39
CA PHE A 215 -1.64 7.02 -33.70
C PHE A 215 -0.26 7.50 -33.20
N TYR A 216 0.09 7.22 -31.94
CA TYR A 216 1.40 7.56 -31.38
C TYR A 216 2.55 6.91 -32.17
N LYS A 217 2.44 5.62 -32.48
CA LYS A 217 3.48 4.90 -33.24
C LYS A 217 3.70 5.50 -34.63
N LYS A 218 2.63 5.81 -35.35
CA LYS A 218 2.70 6.45 -36.67
C LYS A 218 3.33 7.84 -36.60
N SER A 219 2.91 8.65 -35.63
CA SER A 219 3.48 9.99 -35.40
C SER A 219 4.98 9.91 -35.06
N LYS A 220 5.39 8.93 -34.27
CA LYS A 220 6.79 8.70 -33.89
C LYS A 220 7.63 8.26 -35.09
N ILE A 221 7.14 7.35 -35.92
CA ILE A 221 7.82 6.94 -37.15
C ILE A 221 8.02 8.13 -38.10
N LYS A 222 6.98 8.98 -38.25
CA LYS A 222 7.06 10.19 -39.06
C LYS A 222 8.08 11.19 -38.49
N PHE A 223 8.06 11.37 -37.18
CA PHE A 223 9.02 12.24 -36.48
C PHE A 223 10.47 11.77 -36.64
N ASP A 224 10.73 10.46 -36.52
CA ASP A 224 12.09 9.91 -36.61
C ASP A 224 12.66 9.98 -38.05
N ASN A 225 11.80 9.91 -39.06
CA ASN A 225 12.24 9.79 -40.47
C ASN A 225 12.12 11.08 -41.27
N GLN A 226 11.45 12.12 -40.81
CA GLN A 226 11.18 13.35 -41.57
C GLN A 226 11.63 14.62 -40.84
N PRO A 227 12.77 15.25 -41.25
CA PRO A 227 13.28 16.47 -40.63
C PRO A 227 12.30 17.64 -40.65
N GLU A 228 11.55 17.80 -41.73
CA GLU A 228 10.50 18.85 -41.83
C GLU A 228 9.38 18.65 -40.80
N PHE A 229 9.01 17.41 -40.56
CA PHE A 229 8.01 17.10 -39.53
C PHE A 229 8.56 17.32 -38.11
N GLN A 230 9.84 17.06 -37.86
CA GLN A 230 10.48 17.40 -36.58
C GLN A 230 10.43 18.89 -36.31
N LYS A 231 10.65 19.74 -37.33
CA LYS A 231 10.54 21.19 -37.21
C LYS A 231 9.11 21.61 -36.86
N LYS A 232 8.11 21.12 -37.58
CA LYS A 232 6.68 21.34 -37.27
C LYS A 232 6.34 20.93 -35.84
N ALA A 233 6.81 19.77 -35.39
CA ALA A 233 6.59 19.26 -34.04
C ALA A 233 7.17 20.19 -32.97
N ARG A 234 8.36 20.73 -33.17
CA ARG A 234 8.97 21.71 -32.25
C ARG A 234 8.20 23.02 -32.23
N GLU A 235 7.72 23.48 -33.38
CA GLU A 235 6.85 24.69 -33.48
C GLU A 235 5.54 24.49 -32.73
N GLU A 236 4.94 23.30 -32.79
CA GLU A 236 3.71 22.98 -32.04
C GLU A 236 3.95 22.93 -30.51
N VAL A 237 5.12 22.53 -30.04
CA VAL A 237 5.48 22.65 -28.61
C VAL A 237 5.46 24.12 -28.17
N ILE A 238 6.07 25.02 -28.97
CA ILE A 238 6.10 26.46 -28.68
C ILE A 238 4.68 27.04 -28.69
N LYS A 239 3.87 26.71 -29.73
CA LYS A 239 2.48 27.13 -29.80
C LYS A 239 1.64 26.66 -28.62
N LEU A 240 1.80 25.39 -28.19
CA LEU A 240 1.12 24.85 -27.02
C LEU A 240 1.52 25.62 -25.75
N GLN A 241 2.80 25.85 -25.55
CA GLN A 241 3.33 26.59 -24.41
C GLN A 241 2.92 28.07 -24.38
N SER A 242 2.78 28.69 -25.54
CA SER A 242 2.31 30.09 -25.67
C SER A 242 0.78 30.26 -25.61
N GLY A 243 0.04 29.17 -25.41
CA GLY A 243 -1.41 29.22 -25.25
C GLY A 243 -2.20 29.30 -26.56
N ASN A 244 -1.62 28.85 -27.69
CA ASN A 244 -2.36 28.82 -28.97
C ASN A 244 -3.62 27.97 -28.86
N LYS A 245 -4.76 28.51 -29.24
CA LYS A 245 -6.08 27.88 -29.06
C LYS A 245 -6.20 26.52 -29.74
N ASP A 246 -5.70 26.37 -30.96
CA ASP A 246 -5.82 25.15 -31.75
C ASP A 246 -4.91 24.04 -31.16
N SER A 247 -3.69 24.40 -30.75
CA SER A 247 -2.76 23.48 -30.11
C SER A 247 -3.25 23.01 -28.75
N ILE A 248 -3.90 23.91 -27.97
CA ILE A 248 -4.57 23.55 -26.71
C ILE A 248 -5.77 22.64 -26.97
N ALA A 249 -6.59 22.90 -27.98
CA ALA A 249 -7.73 22.05 -28.32
C ALA A 249 -7.28 20.64 -28.73
N ALA A 250 -6.22 20.53 -29.55
CA ALA A 250 -5.62 19.26 -29.94
C ALA A 250 -5.04 18.51 -28.74
N TRP A 251 -4.32 19.20 -27.87
CA TRP A 251 -3.79 18.64 -26.63
C TRP A 251 -4.90 18.08 -25.72
N LYS A 252 -5.98 18.84 -25.50
CA LYS A 252 -7.15 18.42 -24.71
C LYS A 252 -7.80 17.16 -25.30
N LEU A 253 -7.95 17.08 -26.63
CA LEU A 253 -8.51 15.91 -27.31
C LEU A 253 -7.66 14.66 -27.05
N LEU A 254 -6.33 14.74 -27.22
CA LEU A 254 -5.38 13.65 -26.98
C LEU A 254 -5.43 13.18 -25.51
N CYS A 255 -5.44 14.13 -24.57
CA CYS A 255 -5.55 13.83 -23.15
C CYS A 255 -6.89 13.13 -22.83
N ASN A 256 -8.01 13.64 -23.31
CA ASN A 256 -9.32 13.07 -23.06
C ASN A 256 -9.47 11.66 -23.63
N GLN A 257 -8.88 11.38 -24.79
CA GLN A 257 -8.90 10.03 -25.35
C GLN A 257 -8.09 9.04 -24.48
N SER A 258 -6.92 9.43 -23.98
CA SER A 258 -6.14 8.61 -23.04
C SER A 258 -6.86 8.37 -21.73
N ARG A 259 -7.52 9.40 -21.18
CA ARG A 259 -8.31 9.30 -19.94
C ARG A 259 -9.39 8.24 -20.03
N LYS A 260 -10.13 8.19 -21.15
CA LYS A 260 -11.15 7.14 -21.36
C LYS A 260 -10.59 5.74 -21.23
N GLU A 261 -9.38 5.49 -21.74
CA GLU A 261 -8.73 4.18 -21.63
C GLU A 261 -8.25 3.88 -20.21
N PHE A 262 -7.67 4.88 -19.51
CA PHE A 262 -7.25 4.75 -18.12
C PHE A 262 -8.44 4.50 -17.20
N ASP A 263 -9.54 5.24 -17.39
CA ASP A 263 -10.76 5.11 -16.59
C ASP A 263 -11.38 3.71 -16.67
N LEU A 264 -11.34 3.07 -17.85
CA LEU A 264 -11.78 1.68 -18.00
C LEU A 264 -10.94 0.74 -17.13
N ILE A 265 -9.62 0.92 -17.10
CA ILE A 265 -8.72 0.11 -16.28
C ILE A 265 -8.94 0.40 -14.79
N TYR A 266 -9.05 1.67 -14.39
CA TYR A 266 -9.33 2.04 -13.00
C TYR A 266 -10.68 1.52 -12.52
N LYS A 267 -11.70 1.51 -13.37
CA LYS A 267 -13.00 0.92 -13.07
C LYS A 267 -12.90 -0.59 -12.82
N VAL A 268 -12.24 -1.33 -13.70
CA VAL A 268 -12.01 -2.79 -13.54
C VAL A 268 -11.22 -3.08 -12.26
N LEU A 269 -10.23 -2.26 -11.95
CA LEU A 269 -9.43 -2.39 -10.74
C LEU A 269 -10.11 -1.78 -9.48
N ASN A 270 -11.31 -1.21 -9.58
CA ASN A 270 -11.99 -0.53 -8.46
C ASN A 270 -11.09 0.51 -7.78
N ILE A 271 -10.43 1.36 -8.58
CA ILE A 271 -9.52 2.42 -8.12
C ILE A 271 -10.23 3.76 -8.19
N LYS A 272 -10.16 4.51 -7.10
CA LYS A 272 -10.58 5.92 -7.04
C LYS A 272 -9.33 6.77 -6.92
N ILE A 273 -9.12 7.68 -7.87
CA ILE A 273 -7.93 8.51 -7.94
C ILE A 273 -8.26 9.84 -8.61
N GLU A 274 -7.68 10.92 -8.12
CA GLU A 274 -7.82 12.28 -8.70
C GLU A 274 -6.67 12.53 -9.67
N GLU A 275 -6.97 12.89 -10.90
CA GLU A 275 -5.95 13.27 -11.86
C GLU A 275 -5.45 14.69 -11.58
N ARG A 276 -4.12 14.80 -11.45
CA ARG A 276 -3.42 16.08 -11.39
C ARG A 276 -2.09 15.94 -12.12
N GLY A 277 -2.14 16.15 -13.44
CA GLY A 277 -1.02 15.97 -14.34
C GLY A 277 0.09 17.02 -14.21
N GLU A 278 1.18 16.78 -14.94
CA GLU A 278 2.32 17.70 -15.03
C GLU A 278 1.90 19.11 -15.45
N SER A 279 0.91 19.22 -16.36
CA SER A 279 0.39 20.49 -16.87
C SER A 279 -0.19 21.41 -15.78
N PHE A 280 -0.72 20.85 -14.70
CA PHE A 280 -1.24 21.60 -13.55
C PHE A 280 -0.15 22.48 -12.91
N TYR A 281 1.08 22.03 -12.91
CA TYR A 281 2.19 22.72 -12.23
C TYR A 281 2.91 23.73 -13.12
N ASN A 282 2.60 23.82 -14.42
CA ASN A 282 3.25 24.75 -15.35
C ASN A 282 3.28 26.20 -14.89
N PRO A 283 2.21 26.79 -14.30
CA PRO A 283 2.23 28.17 -13.82
C PRO A 283 3.26 28.45 -12.72
N PHE A 284 3.72 27.39 -12.01
CA PHE A 284 4.61 27.53 -10.88
C PHE A 284 6.09 27.35 -11.24
N LEU A 285 6.42 26.74 -12.40
CA LEU A 285 7.78 26.30 -12.74
C LEU A 285 8.79 27.44 -12.72
N LYS A 286 8.44 28.60 -13.28
CA LYS A 286 9.31 29.79 -13.31
C LYS A 286 9.66 30.23 -11.89
N SER A 287 8.68 30.36 -11.02
CA SER A 287 8.88 30.80 -9.63
C SER A 287 9.71 29.82 -8.80
N ILE A 288 9.63 28.51 -9.09
CA ILE A 288 10.48 27.50 -8.46
C ILE A 288 11.95 27.74 -8.76
N VAL A 289 12.30 27.96 -10.03
CA VAL A 289 13.69 28.21 -10.43
C VAL A 289 14.19 29.54 -9.88
N GLU A 290 13.39 30.61 -9.96
CA GLU A 290 13.75 31.93 -9.43
C GLU A 290 14.00 31.88 -7.92
N GLU A 291 13.15 31.18 -7.15
CA GLU A 291 13.33 31.06 -5.71
C GLU A 291 14.59 30.26 -5.36
N LEU A 292 14.89 29.17 -6.07
CA LEU A 292 16.11 28.39 -5.85
C LEU A 292 17.39 29.20 -6.15
N LYS A 293 17.35 30.07 -7.17
CA LYS A 293 18.42 31.02 -7.46
C LYS A 293 18.60 32.05 -6.35
N LEU A 294 17.51 32.67 -5.90
CA LEU A 294 17.53 33.66 -4.81
C LEU A 294 18.07 33.08 -3.49
N LYS A 295 17.80 31.80 -3.24
CA LYS A 295 18.32 31.07 -2.08
C LYS A 295 19.76 30.55 -2.27
N ASN A 296 20.41 30.82 -3.40
CA ASN A 296 21.73 30.30 -3.77
C ASN A 296 21.82 28.75 -3.73
N ILE A 297 20.69 28.07 -3.99
CA ILE A 297 20.62 26.62 -4.09
C ILE A 297 20.86 26.16 -5.54
N ALA A 298 20.35 26.92 -6.51
CA ALA A 298 20.58 26.70 -7.93
C ALA A 298 21.72 27.58 -8.44
N VAL A 299 22.59 27.00 -9.26
CA VAL A 299 23.72 27.67 -9.92
C VAL A 299 23.64 27.42 -11.43
N GLU A 300 24.20 28.32 -12.21
CA GLU A 300 24.34 28.11 -13.65
C GLU A 300 25.56 27.22 -13.94
N ASP A 301 25.35 26.15 -14.68
CA ASP A 301 26.36 25.22 -15.13
C ASP A 301 26.13 24.87 -16.60
N ASP A 302 27.11 25.11 -17.45
CA ASP A 302 27.05 24.89 -18.91
C ASP A 302 25.77 25.47 -19.56
N GLY A 303 25.30 26.65 -19.08
CA GLY A 303 24.11 27.36 -19.56
C GLY A 303 22.78 26.80 -19.06
N ALA A 304 22.77 25.77 -18.21
CA ALA A 304 21.60 25.22 -17.54
C ALA A 304 21.56 25.69 -16.08
N GLN A 305 20.37 25.69 -15.47
CA GLN A 305 20.25 25.89 -14.01
C GLN A 305 20.28 24.54 -13.32
N CYS A 306 21.22 24.36 -12.45
CA CYS A 306 21.58 23.08 -11.82
C CYS A 306 21.64 23.18 -10.30
N VAL A 307 21.32 22.08 -9.61
CA VAL A 307 21.54 21.93 -8.17
C VAL A 307 22.49 20.76 -7.94
N PHE A 308 23.62 21.03 -7.31
CA PHE A 308 24.58 20.01 -6.92
C PHE A 308 24.23 19.45 -5.54
N LEU A 309 24.14 18.12 -5.43
CA LEU A 309 23.65 17.41 -4.26
C LEU A 309 24.66 16.37 -3.79
N GLU A 310 24.74 16.20 -2.49
CA GLU A 310 25.57 15.16 -1.88
C GLU A 310 25.04 13.76 -2.21
N GLY A 311 25.93 12.82 -2.53
CA GLY A 311 25.59 11.43 -2.81
C GLY A 311 25.04 11.16 -4.21
N LEU A 312 24.84 12.18 -5.05
CA LEU A 312 24.54 12.00 -6.47
C LEU A 312 25.82 12.12 -7.29
N THR A 313 26.31 10.97 -7.76
CA THR A 313 27.53 10.88 -8.58
C THR A 313 27.25 10.18 -9.91
N ASN A 314 27.98 10.56 -10.93
CA ASN A 314 28.02 9.84 -12.20
C ASN A 314 28.85 8.55 -12.06
N LYS A 315 28.91 7.76 -13.13
CA LYS A 315 29.66 6.47 -13.15
C LYS A 315 31.17 6.65 -12.92
N GLU A 316 31.69 7.85 -13.13
CA GLU A 316 33.10 8.20 -13.02
C GLU A 316 33.43 8.85 -11.66
N GLY A 317 32.43 8.92 -10.74
CA GLY A 317 32.60 9.51 -9.41
C GLY A 317 32.46 11.04 -9.36
N GLY A 318 32.24 11.71 -10.50
CA GLY A 318 31.96 13.14 -10.56
C GLY A 318 30.55 13.48 -10.04
N SER A 319 30.37 14.70 -9.52
CA SER A 319 29.05 15.15 -9.05
C SER A 319 28.05 15.20 -10.21
N LEU A 320 26.87 14.59 -10.01
CA LEU A 320 25.77 14.61 -10.97
C LEU A 320 24.75 15.68 -10.55
N PRO A 321 24.64 16.81 -11.30
CA PRO A 321 23.69 17.85 -10.94
C PRO A 321 22.25 17.47 -11.26
N LEU A 322 21.32 17.92 -10.43
CA LEU A 322 19.90 17.93 -10.77
C LEU A 322 19.61 19.16 -11.63
N ILE A 323 19.34 18.95 -12.92
CA ILE A 323 19.01 20.02 -13.85
C ILE A 323 17.56 20.46 -13.60
N ILE A 324 17.34 21.73 -13.25
CA ILE A 324 16.02 22.32 -13.01
C ILE A 324 15.56 23.22 -14.15
N GLN A 325 16.46 23.73 -14.98
CA GLN A 325 16.13 24.43 -16.24
C GLN A 325 17.22 24.16 -17.26
N LYS A 326 16.83 23.80 -18.47
CA LYS A 326 17.74 23.53 -19.59
C LYS A 326 18.30 24.81 -20.18
N LYS A 327 19.36 24.70 -21.00
CA LYS A 327 19.97 25.80 -21.75
C LYS A 327 18.99 26.58 -22.64
N ASP A 328 18.01 25.87 -23.22
CA ASP A 328 16.97 26.45 -24.06
C ASP A 328 15.84 27.12 -23.27
N GLY A 329 15.98 27.23 -21.94
CA GLY A 329 14.98 27.78 -21.03
C GLY A 329 13.85 26.81 -20.67
N GLY A 330 13.81 25.63 -21.25
CA GLY A 330 12.80 24.59 -20.99
C GLY A 330 12.94 23.97 -19.61
N TYR A 331 11.82 23.57 -19.02
CA TYR A 331 11.79 22.84 -17.76
C TYR A 331 11.74 21.32 -18.00
N ASN A 332 12.11 20.55 -17.00
CA ASN A 332 12.05 19.10 -17.04
C ASN A 332 11.21 18.55 -15.87
N TYR A 333 11.07 17.22 -15.81
CA TYR A 333 10.29 16.55 -14.76
C TYR A 333 10.77 16.87 -13.34
N ALA A 334 12.07 17.13 -13.12
CA ALA A 334 12.56 17.50 -11.80
C ALA A 334 11.96 18.83 -11.30
N THR A 335 11.80 19.80 -12.19
CA THR A 335 11.19 21.10 -11.84
C THR A 335 9.70 20.95 -11.55
N THR A 336 9.02 20.11 -12.32
CA THR A 336 7.59 19.81 -12.11
C THR A 336 7.38 19.11 -10.76
N ASP A 337 8.22 18.13 -10.42
CA ASP A 337 8.13 17.45 -9.12
C ASP A 337 8.47 18.37 -7.93
N LEU A 338 9.42 19.28 -8.09
CA LEU A 338 9.72 20.30 -7.10
C LEU A 338 8.53 21.25 -6.90
N ALA A 339 7.87 21.67 -8.00
CA ALA A 339 6.67 22.50 -7.93
C ALA A 339 5.52 21.73 -7.26
N ALA A 340 5.38 20.45 -7.56
CA ALA A 340 4.39 19.57 -6.95
C ALA A 340 4.60 19.43 -5.43
N ILE A 341 5.84 19.16 -4.96
CA ILE A 341 6.15 19.06 -3.54
C ILE A 341 5.83 20.37 -2.82
N LYS A 342 6.28 21.50 -3.36
CA LYS A 342 6.03 22.81 -2.76
C LYS A 342 4.52 23.09 -2.67
N TYR A 343 3.76 22.87 -3.74
CA TYR A 343 2.31 23.05 -3.77
C TYR A 343 1.60 22.16 -2.76
N ARG A 344 1.95 20.90 -2.71
CA ARG A 344 1.31 19.89 -1.85
C ARG A 344 1.52 20.15 -0.35
N PHE A 345 2.67 20.72 0.03
CA PHE A 345 2.93 21.15 1.42
C PHE A 345 2.47 22.55 1.74
N SER A 346 2.21 23.41 0.72
CA SER A 346 1.69 24.76 0.96
C SER A 346 0.36 24.72 1.70
N GLU A 347 0.11 25.72 2.53
CA GLU A 347 -1.09 25.83 3.36
C GLU A 347 -2.39 25.67 2.56
N LYS A 348 -3.42 25.16 3.21
CA LYS A 348 -4.75 24.99 2.62
C LYS A 348 -5.28 26.34 2.12
N GLY A 349 -5.68 26.39 0.85
CA GLY A 349 -6.11 27.61 0.15
C GLY A 349 -5.06 28.15 -0.83
N ILE A 350 -3.77 27.88 -0.61
CA ILE A 350 -2.67 28.12 -1.56
C ILE A 350 -2.28 26.79 -2.23
N GLY A 351 -2.25 25.73 -1.46
CA GLY A 351 -1.93 24.38 -1.87
C GLY A 351 -2.79 23.33 -1.15
N ASP A 352 -2.27 22.12 -1.02
CA ASP A 352 -3.01 20.98 -0.44
C ASP A 352 -2.94 20.92 1.08
N GLY A 353 -1.94 21.49 1.72
CA GLY A 353 -1.72 21.44 3.17
C GLY A 353 -1.39 20.04 3.68
N ALA A 354 -0.61 19.25 2.94
CA ALA A 354 -0.30 17.89 3.31
C ALA A 354 0.59 17.81 4.55
N LYS A 355 0.38 16.78 5.38
CA LYS A 355 1.26 16.37 6.48
C LYS A 355 2.29 15.36 6.00
N LYS A 356 1.91 14.50 5.06
CA LYS A 356 2.74 13.45 4.50
C LYS A 356 2.45 13.30 3.02
N ILE A 357 3.50 13.11 2.22
CA ILE A 357 3.40 12.79 0.79
C ILE A 357 4.12 11.46 0.54
N ILE A 358 3.44 10.54 -0.12
CA ILE A 358 3.93 9.20 -0.44
C ILE A 358 3.93 9.04 -1.96
N TYR A 359 5.11 8.87 -2.56
CA TYR A 359 5.28 8.60 -3.98
C TYR A 359 5.49 7.11 -4.22
N VAL A 360 4.60 6.45 -4.96
CA VAL A 360 4.67 5.01 -5.25
C VAL A 360 5.10 4.81 -6.70
N THR A 361 6.39 4.64 -6.92
CA THR A 361 6.98 4.50 -8.27
C THR A 361 8.00 3.36 -8.34
N ASP A 362 8.45 3.02 -9.55
CA ASP A 362 9.46 1.97 -9.71
C ASP A 362 10.82 2.37 -9.11
N GLN A 363 11.61 1.35 -8.74
CA GLN A 363 12.92 1.55 -8.11
C GLN A 363 13.90 2.34 -8.97
N GLY A 364 13.73 2.37 -10.30
CA GLY A 364 14.57 3.16 -11.20
C GLY A 364 14.46 4.67 -10.94
N GLN A 365 13.37 5.14 -10.31
CA GLN A 365 13.15 6.54 -9.96
C GLN A 365 13.79 6.95 -8.61
N SER A 366 14.41 6.03 -7.87
CA SER A 366 14.91 6.30 -6.51
C SER A 366 15.91 7.44 -6.45
N ASN A 367 16.88 7.51 -7.38
CA ASN A 367 17.86 8.58 -7.43
C ASN A 367 17.22 9.94 -7.76
N HIS A 368 16.21 9.93 -8.62
CA HIS A 368 15.46 11.14 -8.96
C HIS A 368 14.75 11.70 -7.72
N PHE A 369 13.93 10.90 -7.04
CA PHE A 369 13.22 11.34 -5.84
C PHE A 369 14.17 11.70 -4.70
N TYR A 370 15.30 10.99 -4.55
CA TYR A 370 16.32 11.35 -3.59
C TYR A 370 16.85 12.78 -3.83
N GLY A 371 17.14 13.13 -5.10
CA GLY A 371 17.57 14.47 -5.47
C GLY A 371 16.49 15.53 -5.24
N VAL A 372 15.27 15.26 -5.70
CA VAL A 372 14.14 16.18 -5.55
C VAL A 372 13.84 16.46 -4.07
N PHE A 373 13.86 15.43 -3.21
CA PHE A 373 13.62 15.59 -1.77
C PHE A 373 14.75 16.39 -1.08
N GLN A 374 16.01 16.19 -1.47
CA GLN A 374 17.12 17.01 -0.95
C GLN A 374 16.95 18.49 -1.31
N VAL A 375 16.59 18.80 -2.56
CA VAL A 375 16.33 20.19 -2.98
C VAL A 375 15.19 20.80 -2.19
N ALA A 376 14.07 20.09 -2.06
CA ALA A 376 12.90 20.55 -1.31
C ALA A 376 13.24 20.82 0.18
N ASN A 377 14.06 19.95 0.80
CA ASN A 377 14.55 20.15 2.17
C ASN A 377 15.47 21.37 2.28
N LYS A 378 16.47 21.50 1.39
CA LYS A 378 17.37 22.66 1.35
C LYS A 378 16.61 23.98 1.14
N ALA A 379 15.57 23.95 0.31
CA ALA A 379 14.71 25.08 0.07
C ALA A 379 13.71 25.38 1.21
N LYS A 380 13.63 24.53 2.23
CA LYS A 380 12.68 24.59 3.36
C LYS A 380 11.22 24.59 2.89
N TRP A 381 10.93 23.81 1.85
CA TRP A 381 9.54 23.63 1.36
C TRP A 381 8.81 22.50 2.08
N ILE A 382 9.53 21.64 2.78
CA ILE A 382 8.95 20.60 3.65
C ILE A 382 8.89 21.18 5.06
N PRO A 383 7.68 21.43 5.61
CA PRO A 383 7.55 21.99 6.95
C PRO A 383 8.06 21.03 8.04
N GLU A 384 8.41 21.58 9.21
CA GLU A 384 8.74 20.77 10.39
C GLU A 384 7.58 19.82 10.72
N ASN A 385 7.90 18.60 11.10
CA ASN A 385 6.92 17.53 11.36
C ASN A 385 6.08 17.07 10.16
N CYS A 386 6.45 17.44 8.92
CA CYS A 386 5.93 16.87 7.69
C CYS A 386 6.94 15.90 7.07
N GLU A 387 6.45 14.99 6.25
CA GLU A 387 7.25 13.90 5.72
C GLU A 387 6.97 13.67 4.22
N VAL A 388 8.04 13.41 3.46
CA VAL A 388 7.95 12.97 2.06
C VAL A 388 8.68 11.63 1.92
N ILE A 389 8.02 10.65 1.31
CA ILE A 389 8.51 9.28 1.23
C ILE A 389 8.42 8.79 -0.20
N HIS A 390 9.49 8.17 -0.70
CA HIS A 390 9.45 7.34 -1.88
C HIS A 390 9.22 5.88 -1.48
N VAL A 391 8.21 5.26 -2.06
CA VAL A 391 7.85 3.85 -1.91
C VAL A 391 8.21 3.12 -3.19
N PRO A 392 9.48 2.67 -3.33
CA PRO A 392 9.94 1.98 -4.53
C PRO A 392 9.38 0.58 -4.63
N PHE A 393 9.21 0.11 -5.87
CA PHE A 393 8.87 -1.28 -6.15
C PHE A 393 9.75 -1.86 -7.27
N GLY A 394 9.99 -3.19 -7.19
CA GLY A 394 10.78 -3.93 -8.17
C GLY A 394 10.01 -4.26 -9.44
N LEU A 395 10.62 -5.02 -10.34
CA LEU A 395 10.07 -5.36 -11.65
C LEU A 395 9.23 -6.64 -11.60
N VAL A 396 8.21 -6.69 -12.44
CA VAL A 396 7.51 -7.95 -12.78
C VAL A 396 8.26 -8.63 -13.93
N GLN A 397 8.63 -9.87 -13.69
CA GLN A 397 9.45 -10.68 -14.61
C GLN A 397 8.63 -11.80 -15.22
N GLY A 398 9.00 -12.19 -16.44
CA GLY A 398 8.55 -13.43 -17.05
C GLY A 398 9.31 -14.65 -16.52
N ASN A 399 9.00 -15.81 -17.06
CA ASN A 399 9.67 -17.07 -16.69
C ASN A 399 11.17 -17.08 -17.00
N ASP A 400 11.63 -16.22 -17.90
CA ASP A 400 13.03 -16.03 -18.28
C ASP A 400 13.81 -15.09 -17.31
N GLY A 401 13.16 -14.62 -16.24
CA GLY A 401 13.75 -13.67 -15.29
C GLY A 401 13.94 -12.25 -15.83
N LYS A 402 13.51 -11.97 -17.08
CA LYS A 402 13.56 -10.62 -17.65
C LYS A 402 12.22 -9.90 -17.46
N LYS A 403 12.20 -8.58 -17.69
CA LYS A 403 10.96 -7.79 -17.66
C LYS A 403 9.87 -8.49 -18.47
N LEU A 404 8.69 -8.65 -17.89
CA LEU A 404 7.55 -9.36 -18.48
C LEU A 404 7.21 -8.78 -19.86
N LYS A 405 7.25 -9.64 -20.90
CA LYS A 405 6.98 -9.29 -22.29
C LYS A 405 6.14 -10.37 -22.97
N THR A 406 5.47 -10.02 -24.06
CA THR A 406 4.83 -10.99 -24.97
C THR A 406 5.88 -11.88 -25.65
N ARG A 407 5.45 -12.99 -26.26
CA ARG A 407 6.34 -13.85 -27.07
C ARG A 407 7.05 -13.08 -28.20
N GLU A 408 6.44 -12.01 -28.71
CA GLU A 408 7.01 -11.10 -29.72
C GLU A 408 7.96 -10.04 -29.13
N GLY A 409 8.27 -10.10 -27.84
CA GLY A 409 9.16 -9.14 -27.17
C GLY A 409 8.52 -7.79 -26.80
N LYS A 410 7.21 -7.60 -27.02
CA LYS A 410 6.49 -6.37 -26.68
C LYS A 410 6.10 -6.37 -25.19
N THR A 411 5.97 -5.19 -24.60
CA THR A 411 5.42 -5.05 -23.22
C THR A 411 3.96 -5.50 -23.20
N ILE A 412 3.57 -6.31 -22.19
CA ILE A 412 2.19 -6.78 -22.04
C ILE A 412 1.31 -5.60 -21.65
N ARG A 413 0.23 -5.38 -22.38
CA ARG A 413 -0.80 -4.39 -22.05
C ARG A 413 -1.53 -4.81 -20.79
N LEU A 414 -1.78 -3.87 -19.91
CA LEU A 414 -2.49 -4.17 -18.67
C LEU A 414 -3.90 -4.70 -18.92
N LYS A 415 -4.61 -4.13 -19.90
CA LYS A 415 -5.95 -4.59 -20.31
C LYS A 415 -5.95 -6.07 -20.72
N ASP A 416 -4.99 -6.49 -21.54
CA ASP A 416 -4.90 -7.87 -22.02
C ASP A 416 -4.61 -8.85 -20.88
N LEU A 417 -3.73 -8.47 -19.95
CA LEU A 417 -3.40 -9.25 -18.77
C LEU A 417 -4.64 -9.45 -17.87
N LEU A 418 -5.43 -8.40 -17.62
CA LEU A 418 -6.64 -8.48 -16.83
C LEU A 418 -7.71 -9.33 -17.50
N THR A 419 -7.92 -9.15 -18.80
CA THR A 419 -8.88 -9.95 -19.61
C THR A 419 -8.51 -11.44 -19.59
N GLU A 420 -7.25 -11.77 -19.81
CA GLU A 420 -6.75 -13.16 -19.78
C GLU A 420 -6.97 -13.80 -18.40
N SER A 421 -6.72 -13.04 -17.32
CA SER A 421 -6.96 -13.54 -15.96
C SER A 421 -8.45 -13.86 -15.70
N ILE A 422 -9.35 -13.00 -16.17
CA ILE A 422 -10.80 -13.21 -16.05
C ILE A 422 -11.22 -14.45 -16.84
N ASN A 423 -10.73 -14.60 -18.09
CA ASN A 423 -11.08 -15.72 -18.94
C ASN A 423 -10.62 -17.06 -18.34
N ARG A 424 -9.41 -17.15 -17.82
CA ARG A 424 -8.93 -18.36 -17.14
C ARG A 424 -9.71 -18.67 -15.87
N ALA A 425 -10.03 -17.66 -15.08
CA ALA A 425 -10.88 -17.83 -13.91
C ALA A 425 -12.29 -18.35 -14.30
N LYS A 426 -12.84 -17.91 -15.45
CA LYS A 426 -14.10 -18.37 -15.98
C LYS A 426 -14.05 -19.83 -16.43
N GLU A 427 -13.00 -20.22 -17.13
CA GLU A 427 -12.79 -21.61 -17.55
C GLU A 427 -12.70 -22.55 -16.34
N ASP A 428 -11.91 -22.21 -15.32
CA ASP A 428 -11.78 -22.98 -14.09
C ASP A 428 -13.11 -23.06 -13.32
N LEU A 429 -13.88 -21.97 -13.27
CA LEU A 429 -15.19 -21.93 -12.62
C LEU A 429 -16.19 -22.84 -13.33
N LEU A 430 -16.24 -22.81 -14.66
CA LEU A 430 -17.14 -23.66 -15.47
C LEU A 430 -16.83 -25.15 -15.29
N VAL A 431 -15.56 -25.53 -15.25
CA VAL A 431 -15.15 -26.91 -14.94
C VAL A 431 -15.65 -27.35 -13.56
N ARG A 432 -15.56 -26.50 -12.53
CA ARG A 432 -16.05 -26.81 -11.18
C ARG A 432 -17.57 -26.91 -11.13
N ILE A 433 -18.30 -25.95 -11.71
CA ILE A 433 -19.77 -25.97 -11.78
C ILE A 433 -20.24 -27.28 -12.41
N SER A 434 -19.61 -27.70 -13.51
CA SER A 434 -19.92 -28.96 -14.18
C SER A 434 -19.62 -30.17 -13.30
N SER A 435 -18.46 -30.25 -12.67
CA SER A 435 -18.07 -31.36 -11.80
C SER A 435 -18.95 -31.49 -10.55
N GLU A 436 -19.41 -30.37 -10.00
CA GLU A 436 -20.30 -30.30 -8.84
C GLU A 436 -21.78 -30.44 -9.22
N LYS A 437 -22.11 -30.56 -10.52
CA LYS A 437 -23.48 -30.62 -11.06
C LYS A 437 -24.35 -29.44 -10.61
N ARG A 438 -23.75 -28.26 -10.51
CA ARG A 438 -24.47 -27.02 -10.18
C ARG A 438 -25.06 -26.41 -11.43
N ASN A 439 -26.15 -25.66 -11.24
CA ASN A 439 -26.76 -24.84 -12.30
C ASN A 439 -26.66 -23.38 -11.86
N GLU A 440 -25.86 -22.58 -12.56
CA GLU A 440 -25.64 -21.16 -12.27
C GLU A 440 -25.93 -20.36 -13.54
N ASP A 441 -26.46 -19.15 -13.39
CA ASP A 441 -26.71 -18.27 -14.52
C ASP A 441 -25.42 -17.58 -15.04
N ASN A 442 -25.48 -17.03 -16.23
CA ASN A 442 -24.33 -16.36 -16.84
C ASN A 442 -23.87 -15.13 -16.05
N ASN A 443 -24.78 -14.40 -15.41
CA ASN A 443 -24.44 -13.23 -14.62
C ASN A 443 -23.60 -13.63 -13.39
N PHE A 444 -23.96 -14.72 -12.71
CA PHE A 444 -23.17 -15.29 -11.63
C PHE A 444 -21.77 -15.70 -12.11
N ILE A 445 -21.71 -16.41 -13.26
CA ILE A 445 -20.43 -16.88 -13.82
C ILE A 445 -19.54 -15.70 -14.17
N ASP A 446 -20.06 -14.70 -14.86
CA ASP A 446 -19.28 -13.53 -15.30
C ASP A 446 -18.77 -12.71 -14.10
N LYS A 447 -19.66 -12.39 -13.16
CA LYS A 447 -19.27 -11.63 -11.95
C LYS A 447 -18.26 -12.38 -11.08
N THR A 448 -18.50 -13.69 -10.87
CA THR A 448 -17.59 -14.50 -10.05
C THR A 448 -16.22 -14.62 -10.69
N SER A 449 -16.16 -14.83 -12.01
CA SER A 449 -14.92 -14.91 -12.76
C SER A 449 -14.14 -13.58 -12.75
N GLU A 450 -14.83 -12.47 -12.85
CA GLU A 450 -14.24 -11.13 -12.75
C GLU A 450 -13.59 -10.93 -11.37
N VAL A 451 -14.33 -11.20 -10.29
CA VAL A 451 -13.82 -11.06 -8.91
C VAL A 451 -12.62 -11.96 -8.68
N ILE A 452 -12.67 -13.22 -9.09
CA ILE A 452 -11.56 -14.17 -8.95
C ILE A 452 -10.36 -13.72 -9.78
N GLY A 453 -10.55 -13.40 -11.06
CA GLY A 453 -9.48 -13.04 -11.98
C GLY A 453 -8.76 -11.76 -11.57
N ILE A 454 -9.51 -10.69 -11.29
CA ILE A 454 -8.94 -9.41 -10.84
C ILE A 454 -8.32 -9.54 -9.46
N GLY A 455 -9.00 -10.23 -8.52
CA GLY A 455 -8.49 -10.51 -7.19
C GLY A 455 -7.17 -11.27 -7.22
N ALA A 456 -7.04 -12.28 -8.10
CA ALA A 456 -5.82 -13.07 -8.27
C ALA A 456 -4.64 -12.20 -8.75
N VAL A 457 -4.85 -11.33 -9.74
CA VAL A 457 -3.82 -10.41 -10.23
C VAL A 457 -3.35 -9.45 -9.14
N LYS A 458 -4.27 -8.82 -8.42
CA LYS A 458 -3.94 -7.90 -7.34
C LYS A 458 -3.18 -8.59 -6.22
N TYR A 459 -3.68 -9.73 -5.77
CA TYR A 459 -3.09 -10.46 -4.66
C TYR A 459 -1.72 -11.03 -4.99
N ALA A 460 -1.53 -11.55 -6.21
CA ALA A 460 -0.24 -12.09 -6.65
C ALA A 460 0.88 -11.06 -6.54
N ASP A 461 0.60 -9.80 -6.84
CA ASP A 461 1.56 -8.70 -6.68
C ASP A 461 1.68 -8.24 -5.23
N LEU A 462 0.56 -7.93 -4.57
CA LEU A 462 0.54 -7.40 -3.20
C LEU A 462 1.09 -8.38 -2.15
N SER A 463 1.07 -9.69 -2.43
CA SER A 463 1.65 -10.72 -1.55
C SER A 463 3.18 -10.77 -1.62
N GLN A 464 3.80 -10.16 -2.62
CA GLN A 464 5.25 -10.07 -2.75
C GLN A 464 5.81 -8.91 -1.92
N ASN A 465 7.06 -9.05 -1.49
CA ASN A 465 7.78 -7.88 -0.99
C ASN A 465 7.92 -6.87 -2.13
N ARG A 466 7.34 -5.68 -1.99
CA ARG A 466 7.30 -4.68 -3.08
C ARG A 466 8.67 -4.31 -3.64
N ILE A 467 9.72 -4.34 -2.82
CA ILE A 467 11.08 -3.95 -3.23
C ILE A 467 11.70 -5.01 -4.15
N THR A 468 11.31 -6.27 -4.04
CA THR A 468 11.87 -7.36 -4.84
C THR A 468 11.20 -7.50 -6.20
N ASN A 469 11.96 -8.01 -7.16
CA ASN A 469 11.39 -8.48 -8.41
C ASN A 469 10.65 -9.80 -8.18
N TYR A 470 9.59 -10.07 -8.93
CA TYR A 470 8.90 -11.35 -8.87
C TYR A 470 8.52 -11.86 -10.26
N GLN A 471 8.38 -13.20 -10.37
CA GLN A 471 7.94 -13.85 -11.60
C GLN A 471 6.41 -13.98 -11.61
N PHE A 472 5.79 -13.47 -12.67
CA PHE A 472 4.36 -13.57 -12.90
C PHE A 472 3.99 -14.93 -13.50
N SER A 473 2.93 -15.56 -12.97
CA SER A 473 2.40 -16.83 -13.50
C SER A 473 0.89 -16.91 -13.26
N PHE A 474 0.12 -17.03 -14.33
CA PHE A 474 -1.34 -17.22 -14.24
C PHE A 474 -1.71 -18.48 -13.45
N ASP A 475 -1.03 -19.59 -13.68
CA ASP A 475 -1.33 -20.88 -13.05
C ASP A 475 -1.13 -20.81 -11.52
N LYS A 476 -0.06 -20.12 -11.09
CA LYS A 476 0.21 -19.95 -9.65
C LYS A 476 -0.80 -19.02 -8.96
N MET A 477 -1.17 -17.90 -9.60
CA MET A 477 -2.04 -16.91 -8.94
C MET A 477 -3.51 -17.33 -8.88
N LEU A 478 -3.97 -18.19 -9.82
CA LEU A 478 -5.34 -18.71 -9.87
C LEU A 478 -5.52 -20.00 -9.06
N ALA A 479 -4.45 -20.56 -8.52
CA ALA A 479 -4.52 -21.79 -7.73
C ALA A 479 -5.41 -21.64 -6.48
N LEU A 480 -6.22 -22.67 -6.19
CA LEU A 480 -7.06 -22.76 -4.99
C LEU A 480 -6.29 -23.16 -3.72
N ASN A 481 -4.99 -23.26 -3.79
CA ASN A 481 -4.10 -23.58 -2.67
C ASN A 481 -2.93 -22.59 -2.63
N GLY A 482 -2.24 -22.53 -1.49
CA GLY A 482 -1.14 -21.59 -1.30
C GLY A 482 -1.62 -20.16 -0.98
N ASN A 483 -0.68 -19.21 -1.05
CA ASN A 483 -0.93 -17.80 -0.71
C ASN A 483 -1.52 -17.04 -1.92
N THR A 484 -2.82 -17.28 -2.20
CA THR A 484 -3.54 -16.78 -3.38
C THR A 484 -4.91 -16.19 -3.01
N ALA A 485 -5.42 -15.25 -3.82
CA ALA A 485 -6.76 -14.69 -3.61
C ALA A 485 -7.87 -15.77 -3.72
N PRO A 486 -7.86 -16.69 -4.70
CA PRO A 486 -8.85 -17.76 -4.75
C PRO A 486 -8.92 -18.60 -3.47
N TYR A 487 -7.78 -18.91 -2.84
CA TYR A 487 -7.75 -19.62 -1.56
C TYR A 487 -8.43 -18.85 -0.43
N LEU A 488 -8.18 -17.54 -0.34
CA LEU A 488 -8.80 -16.68 0.67
C LEU A 488 -10.31 -16.52 0.43
N LEU A 489 -10.71 -16.30 -0.83
CA LEU A 489 -12.13 -16.19 -1.23
C LEU A 489 -12.86 -17.49 -0.95
N TYR A 490 -12.27 -18.63 -1.24
CA TYR A 490 -12.87 -19.94 -0.92
C TYR A 490 -13.08 -20.12 0.59
N THR A 491 -12.10 -19.74 1.41
CA THR A 491 -12.23 -19.78 2.87
C THR A 491 -13.36 -18.85 3.34
N LEU A 492 -13.43 -17.63 2.79
CA LEU A 492 -14.50 -16.67 3.11
C LEU A 492 -15.89 -17.21 2.76
N VAL A 493 -16.07 -17.75 1.56
CA VAL A 493 -17.36 -18.34 1.11
C VAL A 493 -17.77 -19.52 1.98
N ARG A 494 -16.81 -20.33 2.45
CA ARG A 494 -17.05 -21.42 3.42
C ARG A 494 -17.63 -20.87 4.73
N ILE A 495 -17.04 -19.80 5.28
CA ILE A 495 -17.51 -19.17 6.52
C ILE A 495 -18.91 -18.57 6.32
N ALA A 496 -19.11 -17.82 5.24
CA ALA A 496 -20.43 -17.28 4.88
C ALA A 496 -21.50 -18.39 4.76
N GLY A 497 -21.12 -19.57 4.26
CA GLY A 497 -21.98 -20.75 4.21
C GLY A 497 -22.38 -21.29 5.59
N ILE A 498 -21.48 -21.25 6.58
CA ILE A 498 -21.78 -21.63 7.97
C ILE A 498 -22.79 -20.66 8.57
N ASN A 499 -22.56 -19.37 8.39
CA ASN A 499 -23.41 -18.31 8.94
C ASN A 499 -24.83 -18.37 8.34
N ARG A 500 -24.98 -18.58 7.02
CA ARG A 500 -26.28 -18.78 6.36
C ARG A 500 -27.06 -19.98 6.89
N LYS A 501 -26.40 -21.11 7.13
CA LYS A 501 -27.05 -22.32 7.66
C LYS A 501 -27.58 -22.21 9.08
N ASN A 502 -27.10 -21.19 9.81
CA ASN A 502 -27.47 -21.01 11.23
C ASN A 502 -28.47 -19.87 11.45
N ASP A 503 -29.04 -19.25 10.39
CA ASP A 503 -29.95 -18.08 10.47
C ASP A 503 -29.44 -16.97 11.43
N LEU A 504 -28.13 -16.88 11.64
CA LEU A 504 -27.55 -15.81 12.43
C LEU A 504 -27.69 -14.51 11.64
N LYS A 505 -28.71 -13.73 11.97
CA LYS A 505 -28.68 -12.30 11.69
C LYS A 505 -27.46 -11.72 12.42
N GLU A 506 -26.70 -10.90 11.71
CA GLU A 506 -25.49 -10.23 12.22
C GLU A 506 -25.69 -9.79 13.68
N ASP A 507 -24.73 -10.15 14.55
CA ASP A 507 -24.52 -9.66 15.90
C ASP A 507 -25.37 -10.20 17.07
N ASN A 508 -26.14 -11.26 16.96
CA ASN A 508 -26.88 -11.88 18.07
C ASN A 508 -26.06 -12.96 18.82
N PHE A 509 -24.78 -12.68 19.14
CA PHE A 509 -24.02 -13.55 20.02
C PHE A 509 -24.37 -13.23 21.48
N ASN A 510 -24.70 -14.26 22.27
CA ASN A 510 -24.77 -14.09 23.71
C ASN A 510 -23.33 -13.97 24.24
N THR A 511 -22.92 -12.74 24.51
CA THR A 511 -21.56 -12.42 24.95
C THR A 511 -21.22 -12.93 26.34
N ASP A 512 -22.24 -13.22 27.18
CA ASP A 512 -22.06 -13.68 28.56
C ASP A 512 -21.60 -15.15 28.65
N TYR A 513 -21.72 -15.89 27.55
CA TYR A 513 -21.44 -17.32 27.51
C TYR A 513 -20.35 -17.70 26.49
N ILE A 514 -19.43 -16.77 26.16
CA ILE A 514 -18.30 -17.09 25.29
C ILE A 514 -17.17 -17.71 26.11
N THR A 515 -16.90 -18.98 25.86
CA THR A 515 -15.79 -19.73 26.50
C THR A 515 -15.07 -20.56 25.46
N PHE A 516 -13.76 -20.77 25.67
CA PHE A 516 -12.92 -21.58 24.81
C PHE A 516 -12.14 -22.59 25.66
N GLU A 517 -12.17 -23.85 25.25
CA GLU A 517 -11.47 -24.94 25.95
C GLU A 517 -10.43 -25.60 25.05
N ASN A 518 -10.68 -25.61 23.74
CA ASN A 518 -9.85 -26.32 22.79
C ASN A 518 -8.69 -25.45 22.26
N LEU A 519 -7.55 -26.09 22.03
CA LEU A 519 -6.35 -25.43 21.52
C LEU A 519 -6.57 -24.73 20.16
N TYR A 520 -7.37 -25.31 19.25
CA TYR A 520 -7.65 -24.73 17.94
C TYR A 520 -8.50 -23.45 18.04
N GLU A 521 -9.40 -23.37 19.01
CA GLU A 521 -10.18 -22.15 19.31
C GLU A 521 -9.25 -21.03 19.78
N TRP A 522 -8.36 -21.32 20.72
CA TRP A 522 -7.38 -20.36 21.24
C TRP A 522 -6.39 -19.89 20.17
N LYS A 523 -5.90 -20.79 19.31
CA LYS A 523 -5.02 -20.41 18.19
C LYS A 523 -5.70 -19.44 17.23
N LEU A 524 -6.96 -19.72 16.88
CA LEU A 524 -7.72 -18.83 15.98
C LEU A 524 -7.98 -17.49 16.65
N LEU A 525 -8.41 -17.48 17.91
CA LEU A 525 -8.65 -16.25 18.68
C LEU A 525 -7.38 -15.38 18.76
N LYS A 526 -6.26 -15.95 19.18
CA LYS A 526 -4.98 -15.23 19.28
C LYS A 526 -4.52 -14.70 17.93
N LYS A 527 -4.75 -15.43 16.84
CA LYS A 527 -4.43 -14.98 15.49
C LYS A 527 -5.30 -13.79 15.08
N LEU A 528 -6.60 -13.85 15.31
CA LEU A 528 -7.54 -12.77 15.01
C LEU A 528 -7.18 -11.47 15.76
N LEU A 529 -6.79 -11.60 17.02
CA LEU A 529 -6.46 -10.43 17.86
C LEU A 529 -5.09 -9.78 17.57
N LYS A 530 -4.29 -10.34 16.66
CA LYS A 530 -3.05 -9.70 16.14
C LYS A 530 -3.29 -8.82 14.92
N TYR A 531 -4.54 -8.65 14.50
CA TYR A 531 -4.89 -7.90 13.29
C TYR A 531 -4.52 -6.42 13.41
N ASP A 532 -4.81 -5.78 14.54
CA ASP A 532 -4.47 -4.38 14.82
C ASP A 532 -2.96 -4.12 14.71
N GLU A 533 -2.12 -5.01 15.26
CA GLU A 533 -0.66 -4.93 15.17
C GLU A 533 -0.18 -5.03 13.72
N THR A 534 -0.80 -5.90 12.92
CA THR A 534 -0.48 -6.07 11.50
C THR A 534 -0.76 -4.78 10.71
N ILE A 535 -1.94 -4.18 10.87
CA ILE A 535 -2.30 -2.94 10.16
C ILE A 535 -1.37 -1.78 10.53
N ILE A 536 -1.05 -1.63 11.83
CA ILE A 536 -0.13 -0.57 12.28
C ILE A 536 1.29 -0.79 11.75
N SER A 537 1.74 -2.05 11.66
CA SER A 537 3.05 -2.31 11.06
C SER A 537 3.13 -1.87 9.60
N ILE A 538 2.03 -2.04 8.84
CA ILE A 538 1.96 -1.60 7.44
C ILE A 538 1.91 -0.07 7.34
N GLU A 539 1.20 0.61 8.23
CA GLU A 539 1.21 2.08 8.29
C GLU A 539 2.64 2.64 8.47
N ASN A 540 3.49 1.93 9.21
CA ASN A 540 4.86 2.35 9.48
C ASN A 540 5.85 2.04 8.35
N ASP A 541 5.77 0.86 7.71
CA ASP A 541 6.76 0.40 6.72
C ASP A 541 6.25 0.37 5.28
N LEU A 542 4.96 0.64 5.08
CA LEU A 542 4.31 0.70 3.78
C LEU A 542 4.45 -0.60 2.97
N MET A 543 4.34 -1.76 3.67
CA MET A 543 4.51 -3.11 3.13
C MET A 543 3.18 -3.90 3.11
N PRO A 544 2.32 -3.77 2.08
CA PRO A 544 1.03 -4.46 2.00
C PRO A 544 1.13 -6.00 2.06
N ASN A 545 2.27 -6.58 1.68
CA ASN A 545 2.49 -8.03 1.76
C ASN A 545 2.38 -8.58 3.19
N ARG A 546 2.56 -7.77 4.22
CA ARG A 546 2.31 -8.18 5.61
C ARG A 546 0.85 -8.55 5.82
N LEU A 547 -0.09 -7.79 5.21
CA LEU A 547 -1.51 -8.12 5.27
C LEU A 547 -1.81 -9.43 4.55
N CYS A 548 -1.24 -9.64 3.36
CA CYS A 548 -1.40 -10.89 2.61
C CYS A 548 -0.91 -12.11 3.40
N ASN A 549 0.28 -12.01 4.02
CA ASN A 549 0.82 -13.07 4.85
C ASN A 549 -0.07 -13.34 6.08
N TYR A 550 -0.54 -12.28 6.75
CA TYR A 550 -1.46 -12.41 7.87
C TYR A 550 -2.74 -13.14 7.47
N LEU A 551 -3.35 -12.77 6.32
CA LEU A 551 -4.57 -13.39 5.81
C LEU A 551 -4.38 -14.86 5.45
N PHE A 552 -3.29 -15.19 4.81
CA PHE A 552 -2.96 -16.58 4.49
C PHE A 552 -2.84 -17.43 5.75
N GLU A 553 -2.09 -16.99 6.75
CA GLU A 553 -1.95 -17.68 8.04
C GLU A 553 -3.29 -17.74 8.80
N LEU A 554 -4.12 -16.68 8.73
CA LEU A 554 -5.47 -16.68 9.32
C LEU A 554 -6.35 -17.75 8.67
N CYS A 555 -6.38 -17.83 7.33
CA CYS A 555 -7.13 -18.86 6.62
C CYS A 555 -6.65 -20.28 6.93
N GLN A 556 -5.33 -20.49 7.03
CA GLN A 556 -4.79 -21.78 7.45
C GLN A 556 -5.21 -22.15 8.87
N THR A 557 -5.18 -21.17 9.79
CA THR A 557 -5.58 -21.40 11.20
C THR A 557 -7.08 -21.68 11.29
N PHE A 558 -7.89 -20.93 10.53
CA PHE A 558 -9.34 -21.16 10.45
C PHE A 558 -9.67 -22.53 9.86
N ASN A 559 -9.05 -22.92 8.75
CA ASN A 559 -9.31 -24.22 8.12
C ASN A 559 -8.97 -25.38 9.06
N ARG A 560 -7.86 -25.31 9.83
CA ARG A 560 -7.55 -26.31 10.87
C ARG A 560 -8.60 -26.36 11.98
N PHE A 561 -9.06 -25.20 12.45
CA PHE A 561 -10.16 -25.10 13.42
C PHE A 561 -11.44 -25.75 12.88
N TYR A 562 -11.81 -25.45 11.63
CA TYR A 562 -12.98 -25.97 10.96
C TYR A 562 -12.94 -27.49 10.76
N ASP A 563 -11.78 -28.03 10.36
CA ASP A 563 -11.60 -29.45 10.08
C ASP A 563 -11.59 -30.31 11.36
N GLN A 564 -11.10 -29.75 12.47
CA GLN A 564 -10.94 -30.49 13.73
C GLN A 564 -12.13 -30.37 14.67
N LEU A 565 -12.96 -29.34 14.54
CA LEU A 565 -13.99 -29.06 15.52
C LEU A 565 -15.37 -28.91 14.86
N PRO A 566 -16.42 -29.67 15.30
CA PRO A 566 -17.77 -29.49 14.81
C PRO A 566 -18.30 -28.12 15.27
N ILE A 567 -18.80 -27.29 14.34
CA ILE A 567 -19.34 -25.97 14.67
C ILE A 567 -20.85 -26.06 14.93
N LEU A 568 -21.62 -26.47 13.93
CA LEU A 568 -23.08 -26.46 13.99
C LEU A 568 -23.67 -27.63 14.81
N LYS A 569 -22.92 -28.70 15.01
CA LYS A 569 -23.35 -29.91 15.73
C LYS A 569 -22.93 -29.93 17.21
N SER A 570 -22.29 -28.87 17.71
CA SER A 570 -21.91 -28.73 19.12
C SER A 570 -23.12 -28.35 19.99
N ASP A 571 -22.97 -28.50 21.32
CA ASP A 571 -23.91 -27.95 22.29
C ASP A 571 -24.05 -26.43 22.13
N LYS A 572 -25.12 -25.88 22.69
CA LYS A 572 -25.53 -24.47 22.49
C LYS A 572 -24.43 -23.46 22.88
N GLN A 573 -23.70 -23.69 23.97
CA GLN A 573 -22.67 -22.77 24.46
C GLN A 573 -21.42 -22.83 23.58
N THR A 574 -20.90 -24.01 23.33
CA THR A 574 -19.76 -24.26 22.44
C THR A 574 -20.05 -23.75 21.02
N LYS A 575 -21.26 -24.03 20.48
CA LYS A 575 -21.71 -23.52 19.19
C LYS A 575 -21.67 -22.00 19.14
N ASN A 576 -22.21 -21.29 20.16
CA ASN A 576 -22.20 -19.84 20.25
C ASN A 576 -20.76 -19.29 20.22
N SER A 577 -19.85 -19.87 21.00
CA SER A 577 -18.44 -19.47 21.06
C SER A 577 -17.73 -19.66 19.71
N ARG A 578 -17.95 -20.79 19.02
CA ARG A 578 -17.34 -21.09 17.71
C ARG A 578 -17.89 -20.22 16.60
N LEU A 579 -19.18 -19.89 16.63
CA LEU A 579 -19.80 -18.97 15.68
C LEU A 579 -19.27 -17.54 15.85
N ALA A 580 -18.98 -17.11 17.09
CA ALA A 580 -18.33 -15.83 17.34
C ALA A 580 -16.94 -15.75 16.66
N LEU A 581 -16.15 -16.84 16.72
CA LEU A 581 -14.88 -16.94 15.98
C LEU A 581 -15.08 -16.91 14.46
N CYS A 582 -16.08 -17.62 13.93
CA CYS A 582 -16.41 -17.59 12.50
C CYS A 582 -16.78 -16.17 12.04
N SER A 583 -17.66 -15.48 12.78
CA SER A 583 -18.09 -14.13 12.45
C SER A 583 -16.91 -13.14 12.47
N LEU A 584 -16.05 -13.18 13.51
CA LEU A 584 -14.88 -12.30 13.55
C LEU A 584 -13.89 -12.62 12.42
N THR A 585 -13.73 -13.89 12.06
CA THR A 585 -12.88 -14.30 10.92
C THR A 585 -13.44 -13.74 9.61
N GLU A 586 -14.77 -13.86 9.38
CA GLU A 586 -15.41 -13.30 8.20
C GLU A 586 -15.25 -11.79 8.10
N LYS A 587 -15.56 -11.05 9.18
CA LYS A 587 -15.39 -9.59 9.25
C LYS A 587 -13.94 -9.19 8.95
N THR A 588 -12.96 -9.90 9.53
CA THR A 588 -11.53 -9.65 9.31
C THR A 588 -11.13 -9.89 7.85
N LEU A 589 -11.58 -11.00 7.24
CA LEU A 589 -11.28 -11.31 5.85
C LEU A 589 -11.89 -10.29 4.89
N ARG A 590 -13.18 -9.95 5.06
CA ARG A 590 -13.88 -8.97 4.21
C ARG A 590 -13.21 -7.60 4.28
N LEU A 591 -12.93 -7.11 5.49
CA LEU A 591 -12.26 -5.83 5.67
C LEU A 591 -10.87 -5.84 5.03
N SER A 592 -10.09 -6.89 5.26
CA SER A 592 -8.72 -6.98 4.74
C SER A 592 -8.66 -7.12 3.23
N LEU A 593 -9.55 -7.91 2.60
CA LEU A 593 -9.64 -7.99 1.14
C LEU A 593 -10.03 -6.63 0.54
N ASN A 594 -10.93 -5.89 1.19
CA ASN A 594 -11.24 -4.52 0.80
C ASN A 594 -10.01 -3.60 0.89
N LEU A 595 -9.18 -3.71 1.94
CA LEU A 595 -7.92 -2.95 2.05
C LEU A 595 -6.90 -3.28 0.95
N LEU A 596 -6.95 -4.48 0.39
CA LEU A 596 -6.18 -4.89 -0.79
C LEU A 596 -6.90 -4.52 -2.11
N GLY A 597 -8.05 -3.85 -2.04
CA GLY A 597 -8.88 -3.51 -3.20
C GLY A 597 -9.49 -4.73 -3.91
N ILE A 598 -9.66 -5.86 -3.21
CA ILE A 598 -10.20 -7.11 -3.74
C ILE A 598 -11.66 -7.24 -3.30
N GLU A 599 -12.56 -7.44 -4.25
CA GLU A 599 -13.97 -7.69 -3.99
C GLU A 599 -14.17 -9.08 -3.38
N THR A 600 -15.26 -9.24 -2.62
CA THR A 600 -15.60 -10.49 -1.95
C THR A 600 -16.84 -11.14 -2.56
N LEU A 601 -16.97 -12.46 -2.39
CA LEU A 601 -18.05 -13.27 -2.91
C LEU A 601 -18.85 -13.90 -1.76
N GLU A 602 -20.15 -14.07 -1.98
CA GLU A 602 -21.03 -14.83 -1.09
C GLU A 602 -21.07 -16.32 -1.45
N LYS A 603 -20.84 -16.62 -2.71
CA LYS A 603 -20.84 -17.97 -3.29
C LYS A 603 -19.77 -18.03 -4.39
N MET A 604 -19.15 -19.18 -4.55
CA MET A 604 -18.08 -19.36 -5.53
C MET A 604 -18.17 -20.72 -6.21
#